data_0cba85ec9af808ab91caa55fdc6fb978
#
_entry.id   0cba85ec9af808ab91caa55fdc6fb978
#
_cell.length_a   1.000
_cell.length_b   1.000
_cell.length_c   1.000
_cell.angle_alpha   90.00
_cell.angle_beta   90.00
_cell.angle_gamma   90.00
#
_symmetry.space_group_name_H-M   'P 1'
#
loop_
_entity.id
_entity.type
_entity.pdbx_description
1 polymer ?
#
loop_
_entity_poly.entity_id
_entity_poly.type
_entity_poly.pdbx_seq_one_letter_code
_entity_poly.pdbx_strand_id
1 'polypeptide(L)'
;SDAIKTPLGYAEVKQTGRIDLQKCLETFRIYLEENGQCINEKFEYDELKIDENSVQYKNFNAKNIIFCEGYGIKSNPYFNYLPVIGVKGEVLKIKTEKPIPEGIWKAKNFLLPVEKNICLTASTYDRDDLSQQPTEKGKEILTELLEEIYDGDYEILEHTAGIRPTVIDRRPLLGHHPNHKNAFILNGMGTRGTLLAPQMTEFLFDFIENGIEITKEANIRRFDPILENQINHS
;
A
#
# COMPACT_ATOMS: atom_id res chain seq x y z
N SER A 1 12.36 -30.43 0.82
CA SER A 1 13.40 -29.80 1.67
C SER A 1 13.04 -29.98 3.12
N ASP A 2 13.99 -30.41 3.93
CA ASP A 2 13.79 -30.60 5.38
C ASP A 2 13.60 -29.29 6.16
N ALA A 3 13.59 -28.16 5.44
CA ALA A 3 13.44 -26.84 6.01
C ALA A 3 11.97 -26.40 6.11
N ILE A 4 11.07 -26.96 5.29
CA ILE A 4 9.66 -26.55 5.23
C ILE A 4 8.77 -27.69 5.71
N LYS A 5 7.96 -27.41 6.71
CA LYS A 5 6.98 -28.36 7.28
C LYS A 5 5.77 -28.46 6.34
N THR A 6 5.62 -29.59 5.68
CA THR A 6 4.51 -29.87 4.77
C THR A 6 3.85 -31.21 5.10
N PRO A 7 3.22 -31.35 6.28
CA PRO A 7 2.71 -32.63 6.77
C PRO A 7 1.64 -33.27 5.89
N LEU A 8 0.92 -32.47 5.13
CA LEU A 8 -0.13 -32.90 4.18
C LEU A 8 0.30 -32.73 2.72
N GLY A 9 1.60 -32.46 2.46
CA GLY A 9 2.08 -32.06 1.14
C GLY A 9 1.86 -30.58 0.85
N TYR A 10 2.05 -30.19 -0.41
CA TYR A 10 1.85 -28.81 -0.88
C TYR A 10 1.30 -28.80 -2.30
N ALA A 11 0.66 -27.68 -2.66
CA ALA A 11 0.24 -27.39 -4.03
C ALA A 11 1.11 -26.28 -4.60
N GLU A 12 1.55 -26.44 -5.85
CA GLU A 12 2.30 -25.42 -6.57
C GLU A 12 1.35 -24.59 -7.42
N VAL A 13 1.42 -23.24 -7.28
CA VAL A 13 0.74 -22.29 -8.15
C VAL A 13 1.76 -21.78 -9.17
N LYS A 14 1.53 -22.10 -10.44
CA LYS A 14 2.39 -21.69 -11.56
C LYS A 14 2.05 -20.29 -12.05
N GLN A 15 2.92 -19.70 -12.87
CA GLN A 15 2.76 -18.36 -13.45
C GLN A 15 2.58 -17.28 -12.38
N THR A 16 3.27 -17.43 -11.28
CA THR A 16 3.37 -16.43 -10.22
C THR A 16 4.75 -15.79 -10.25
N GLY A 17 4.84 -14.60 -9.69
CA GLY A 17 6.11 -13.89 -9.62
C GLY A 17 6.17 -12.96 -8.42
N ARG A 18 7.35 -12.44 -8.19
CA ARG A 18 7.64 -11.46 -7.18
C ARG A 18 8.34 -10.27 -7.83
N ILE A 19 7.97 -9.07 -7.41
CA ILE A 19 8.73 -7.85 -7.67
C ILE A 19 9.45 -7.43 -6.38
N ASP A 20 10.70 -7.05 -6.48
CA ASP A 20 11.40 -6.33 -5.42
C ASP A 20 10.92 -4.88 -5.44
N LEU A 21 9.84 -4.62 -4.70
CA LEU A 21 9.17 -3.34 -4.72
C LEU A 21 10.03 -2.23 -4.13
N GLN A 22 10.82 -2.53 -3.09
CA GLN A 22 11.72 -1.56 -2.48
C GLN A 22 12.75 -1.08 -3.51
N LYS A 23 13.46 -2.00 -4.12
CA LYS A 23 14.47 -1.67 -5.15
C LYS A 23 13.85 -0.96 -6.37
N CYS A 24 12.65 -1.39 -6.78
CA CYS A 24 11.92 -0.75 -7.88
C CYS A 24 11.61 0.71 -7.56
N LEU A 25 11.07 1.00 -6.37
CA LEU A 25 10.71 2.35 -5.95
C LEU A 25 11.95 3.23 -5.72
N GLU A 26 13.01 2.69 -5.12
CA GLU A 26 14.28 3.39 -4.94
C GLU A 26 14.90 3.79 -6.28
N THR A 27 14.96 2.86 -7.22
CA THR A 27 15.51 3.11 -8.57
C THR A 27 14.68 4.15 -9.32
N PHE A 28 13.35 4.05 -9.25
CA PHE A 28 12.46 5.00 -9.90
C PHE A 28 12.55 6.40 -9.26
N ARG A 29 12.70 6.45 -7.94
CA ARG A 29 12.92 7.72 -7.23
C ARG A 29 14.19 8.41 -7.68
N ILE A 30 15.32 7.70 -7.75
CA ILE A 30 16.59 8.24 -8.25
C ILE A 30 16.40 8.81 -9.67
N TYR A 31 15.74 8.05 -10.56
CA TYR A 31 15.42 8.52 -11.90
C TYR A 31 14.62 9.84 -11.90
N LEU A 32 13.59 9.96 -11.07
CA LEU A 32 12.79 11.17 -10.97
C LEU A 32 13.57 12.36 -10.41
N GLU A 33 14.43 12.13 -9.41
CA GLU A 33 15.29 13.16 -8.80
C GLU A 33 16.32 13.69 -9.82
N GLU A 34 16.98 12.80 -10.57
CA GLU A 34 17.94 13.15 -11.63
C GLU A 34 17.29 13.94 -12.78
N ASN A 35 16.01 13.75 -13.04
CA ASN A 35 15.25 14.48 -14.06
C ASN A 35 14.51 15.71 -13.53
N GLY A 36 14.71 16.08 -12.27
CA GLY A 36 14.02 17.22 -11.66
C GLY A 36 12.49 17.06 -11.53
N GLN A 37 12.02 15.82 -11.49
CA GLN A 37 10.59 15.46 -11.42
C GLN A 37 10.17 14.99 -10.01
N CYS A 38 11.05 15.05 -9.02
CA CYS A 38 10.76 14.69 -7.65
C CYS A 38 11.24 15.76 -6.69
N ILE A 39 10.39 16.11 -5.75
CA ILE A 39 10.72 17.01 -4.64
C ILE A 39 10.56 16.22 -3.35
N ASN A 40 11.64 16.08 -2.60
CA ASN A 40 11.65 15.33 -1.35
C ASN A 40 11.36 16.25 -0.17
N GLU A 41 10.10 16.64 -0.02
CA GLU A 41 9.64 17.45 1.10
C GLU A 41 8.26 16.98 1.60
N LYS A 42 7.90 17.38 2.81
CA LYS A 42 6.56 17.18 3.33
C LYS A 42 5.60 18.10 2.57
N PHE A 43 4.47 17.54 2.12
CA PHE A 43 3.42 18.31 1.48
C PHE A 43 2.62 19.10 2.53
N GLU A 44 2.50 20.41 2.32
CA GLU A 44 1.78 21.32 3.22
C GLU A 44 0.47 21.76 2.58
N TYR A 45 -0.65 21.29 3.07
CA TYR A 45 -1.98 21.58 2.49
C TYR A 45 -2.35 23.06 2.49
N ASP A 46 -1.84 23.84 3.44
CA ASP A 46 -2.09 25.27 3.54
C ASP A 46 -1.45 26.08 2.40
N GLU A 47 -0.44 25.51 1.73
CA GLU A 47 0.21 26.08 0.54
C GLU A 47 -0.49 25.68 -0.77
N LEU A 48 -1.54 24.85 -0.71
CA LEU A 48 -2.28 24.41 -1.87
C LEU A 48 -3.49 25.28 -2.13
N LYS A 49 -3.63 25.72 -3.37
CA LYS A 49 -4.82 26.42 -3.89
C LYS A 49 -5.36 25.66 -5.10
N ILE A 50 -6.64 25.36 -5.07
CA ILE A 50 -7.32 24.65 -6.16
C ILE A 50 -8.40 25.58 -6.70
N ASP A 51 -8.20 26.08 -7.90
CA ASP A 51 -9.16 26.89 -8.65
C ASP A 51 -9.93 26.01 -9.65
N GLU A 52 -10.86 26.58 -10.39
CA GLU A 52 -11.69 25.83 -11.36
C GLU A 52 -10.88 25.12 -12.45
N ASN A 53 -9.75 25.69 -12.89
CA ASN A 53 -8.97 25.23 -14.03
C ASN A 53 -7.48 25.03 -13.74
N SER A 54 -7.05 25.27 -12.50
CA SER A 54 -5.64 25.19 -12.12
C SER A 54 -5.45 24.80 -10.68
N VAL A 55 -4.27 24.28 -10.40
CA VAL A 55 -3.78 23.97 -9.08
C VAL A 55 -2.47 24.72 -8.87
N GLN A 56 -2.36 25.47 -7.79
CA GLN A 56 -1.14 26.13 -7.38
C GLN A 56 -0.64 25.54 -6.07
N TYR A 57 0.62 25.16 -6.04
CA TYR A 57 1.31 24.72 -4.82
C TYR A 57 2.67 25.41 -4.76
N LYS A 58 2.88 26.27 -3.76
CA LYS A 58 4.11 27.09 -3.68
C LYS A 58 4.40 27.79 -5.02
N ASN A 59 5.52 27.45 -5.67
CA ASN A 59 5.94 28.00 -6.96
C ASN A 59 5.47 27.17 -8.16
N PHE A 60 4.73 26.08 -7.93
CA PHE A 60 4.26 25.18 -8.98
C PHE A 60 2.85 25.53 -9.40
N ASN A 61 2.63 25.51 -10.70
CA ASN A 61 1.31 25.58 -11.29
C ASN A 61 1.08 24.30 -12.11
N ALA A 62 -0.05 23.68 -11.90
CA ALA A 62 -0.44 22.46 -12.58
C ALA A 62 -1.91 22.54 -13.00
N LYS A 63 -2.28 21.69 -13.95
CA LYS A 63 -3.68 21.51 -14.34
C LYS A 63 -4.43 20.69 -13.28
N ASN A 64 -3.79 19.67 -12.78
CA ASN A 64 -4.38 18.71 -11.86
C ASN A 64 -3.42 18.37 -10.71
N ILE A 65 -3.98 17.91 -9.60
CA ILE A 65 -3.25 17.26 -8.51
C ILE A 65 -3.84 15.88 -8.26
N ILE A 66 -2.97 14.88 -8.05
CA ILE A 66 -3.36 13.52 -7.73
C ILE A 66 -2.79 13.13 -6.36
N PHE A 67 -3.65 12.83 -5.42
CA PHE A 67 -3.27 12.42 -4.07
C PHE A 67 -3.09 10.89 -4.00
N CYS A 68 -1.86 10.45 -3.70
CA CYS A 68 -1.46 9.04 -3.59
C CYS A 68 -0.89 8.71 -2.20
N GLU A 69 -1.49 9.23 -1.15
CA GLU A 69 -0.91 9.36 0.19
C GLU A 69 -1.05 8.12 1.08
N GLY A 70 -1.63 7.05 0.55
CA GLY A 70 -1.89 5.86 1.35
C GLY A 70 -2.75 6.19 2.58
N TYR A 71 -2.33 5.76 3.78
CA TYR A 71 -3.06 6.06 5.01
C TYR A 71 -2.96 7.55 5.44
N GLY A 72 -2.00 8.29 4.92
CA GLY A 72 -1.86 9.74 5.11
C GLY A 72 -3.10 10.55 4.68
N ILE A 73 -3.97 9.97 3.86
CA ILE A 73 -5.26 10.56 3.45
C ILE A 73 -6.11 11.04 4.64
N LYS A 74 -5.93 10.47 5.82
CA LYS A 74 -6.67 10.88 7.01
C LYS A 74 -6.39 12.32 7.45
N SER A 75 -5.24 12.86 7.05
CA SER A 75 -4.86 14.26 7.28
C SER A 75 -5.15 15.16 6.07
N ASN A 76 -5.62 14.60 4.95
CA ASN A 76 -5.93 15.35 3.75
C ASN A 76 -7.29 16.06 3.89
N PRO A 77 -7.35 17.40 3.84
CA PRO A 77 -8.59 18.15 4.04
C PRO A 77 -9.64 17.91 2.93
N TYR A 78 -9.22 17.45 1.76
CA TYR A 78 -10.10 17.20 0.62
C TYR A 78 -10.69 15.80 0.62
N PHE A 79 -9.95 14.78 1.08
CA PHE A 79 -10.32 13.37 0.92
C PHE A 79 -10.41 12.58 2.23
N ASN A 80 -10.27 13.21 3.41
CA ASN A 80 -10.37 12.55 4.71
C ASN A 80 -11.75 11.95 5.02
N TYR A 81 -12.79 12.39 4.30
CA TYR A 81 -14.14 11.84 4.39
C TYR A 81 -14.26 10.42 3.88
N LEU A 82 -13.35 10.01 3.00
CA LEU A 82 -13.36 8.67 2.44
C LEU A 82 -13.11 7.60 3.52
N PRO A 83 -13.86 6.49 3.49
CA PRO A 83 -13.85 5.47 4.55
C PRO A 83 -12.61 4.57 4.45
N VAL A 84 -11.43 5.17 4.54
CA VAL A 84 -10.16 4.45 4.63
C VAL A 84 -9.91 4.02 6.07
N ILE A 85 -9.64 2.75 6.25
CA ILE A 85 -9.31 2.12 7.53
C ILE A 85 -7.85 1.71 7.48
N GLY A 86 -7.08 2.12 8.48
CA GLY A 86 -5.72 1.64 8.69
C GLY A 86 -5.73 0.18 9.16
N VAL A 87 -4.83 -0.62 8.61
CA VAL A 87 -4.55 -1.96 9.12
C VAL A 87 -3.05 -2.12 9.22
N LYS A 88 -2.54 -2.13 10.43
CA LYS A 88 -1.11 -2.35 10.68
C LYS A 88 -0.72 -3.77 10.31
N GLY A 89 0.43 -3.91 9.70
CA GLY A 89 1.06 -5.18 9.42
C GLY A 89 2.53 -5.13 9.73
N GLU A 90 3.01 -6.16 10.41
CA GLU A 90 4.41 -6.28 10.79
C GLU A 90 5.07 -7.39 9.99
N VAL A 91 6.37 -7.25 9.78
CA VAL A 91 7.20 -8.13 8.95
C VAL A 91 8.52 -8.38 9.68
N LEU A 92 8.94 -9.63 9.74
CA LEU A 92 10.28 -10.00 10.17
C LEU A 92 11.15 -10.33 8.95
N LYS A 93 12.37 -9.79 8.94
CA LYS A 93 13.46 -10.24 8.10
C LYS A 93 14.34 -11.16 8.92
N ILE A 94 14.51 -12.37 8.46
CA ILE A 94 15.21 -13.42 9.20
C ILE A 94 16.35 -14.01 8.37
N LYS A 95 17.37 -14.51 9.05
CA LYS A 95 18.41 -15.34 8.47
C LYS A 95 18.19 -16.78 8.92
N THR A 96 18.01 -17.67 7.98
CA THR A 96 17.73 -19.09 8.24
C THR A 96 19.00 -19.93 8.21
N GLU A 97 19.10 -20.91 9.07
CA GLU A 97 20.19 -21.89 9.05
C GLU A 97 20.06 -22.79 7.83
N LYS A 98 18.89 -23.41 7.64
CA LYS A 98 18.60 -24.25 6.49
C LYS A 98 18.13 -23.41 5.30
N PRO A 99 18.62 -23.68 4.08
CA PRO A 99 18.17 -22.97 2.90
C PRO A 99 16.70 -23.25 2.59
N ILE A 100 15.95 -22.20 2.34
CA ILE A 100 14.56 -22.28 1.91
C ILE A 100 14.53 -22.49 0.39
N PRO A 101 13.76 -23.46 -0.13
CA PRO A 101 13.57 -23.61 -1.57
C PRO A 101 12.97 -22.34 -2.22
N GLU A 102 13.28 -22.11 -3.49
CA GLU A 102 12.74 -20.99 -4.25
C GLU A 102 11.20 -20.97 -4.23
N GLY A 103 10.65 -19.77 -4.33
CA GLY A 103 9.21 -19.54 -4.33
C GLY A 103 8.71 -18.93 -3.03
N ILE A 104 7.42 -18.60 -3.01
CA ILE A 104 6.72 -18.07 -1.83
C ILE A 104 6.00 -19.23 -1.15
N TRP A 105 6.42 -19.55 0.04
CA TRP A 105 5.78 -20.58 0.86
C TRP A 105 4.64 -19.95 1.64
N LYS A 106 3.43 -20.40 1.37
CA LYS A 106 2.20 -19.83 1.96
C LYS A 106 1.46 -20.87 2.79
N ALA A 107 1.31 -20.55 4.08
CA ALA A 107 0.42 -21.24 5.02
C ALA A 107 -0.53 -20.20 5.67
N LYS A 108 -0.63 -20.13 6.98
CA LYS A 108 -1.35 -19.06 7.68
C LYS A 108 -0.70 -17.70 7.44
N ASN A 109 0.64 -17.65 7.46
CA ASN A 109 1.44 -16.53 6.97
C ASN A 109 2.19 -16.92 5.69
N PHE A 110 3.18 -16.13 5.29
CA PHE A 110 4.09 -16.50 4.21
C PHE A 110 5.55 -16.43 4.65
N LEU A 111 6.38 -17.27 4.01
CA LEU A 111 7.82 -17.23 4.08
C LEU A 111 8.35 -16.99 2.67
N LEU A 112 9.07 -15.88 2.50
CA LEU A 112 9.54 -15.38 1.21
C LEU A 112 11.05 -15.28 1.21
N PRO A 113 11.78 -16.17 0.52
CA PRO A 113 13.21 -16.01 0.28
C PRO A 113 13.48 -14.73 -0.53
N VAL A 114 14.36 -13.87 -0.04
CA VAL A 114 14.78 -12.63 -0.71
C VAL A 114 16.21 -12.70 -1.20
N GLU A 115 17.07 -13.35 -0.43
CA GLU A 115 18.46 -13.64 -0.74
C GLU A 115 18.82 -15.04 -0.21
N LYS A 116 20.08 -15.47 -0.44
CA LYS A 116 20.56 -16.74 0.12
C LYS A 116 20.43 -16.73 1.64
N ASN A 117 19.64 -17.64 2.20
CA ASN A 117 19.34 -17.78 3.62
C ASN A 117 18.72 -16.53 4.28
N ILE A 118 18.25 -15.56 3.50
CA ILE A 118 17.52 -14.40 4.02
C ILE A 118 16.08 -14.48 3.54
N CYS A 119 15.14 -14.42 4.47
CA CYS A 119 13.72 -14.52 4.20
C CYS A 119 12.93 -13.41 4.88
N LEU A 120 11.79 -13.06 4.30
CA LEU A 120 10.76 -12.29 4.97
C LEU A 120 9.65 -13.22 5.42
N THR A 121 9.17 -13.03 6.64
CA THR A 121 7.93 -13.66 7.11
C THR A 121 6.93 -12.58 7.52
N ALA A 122 5.70 -12.72 7.12
CA ALA A 122 4.65 -11.71 7.31
C ALA A 122 3.25 -12.33 7.13
N SER A 123 2.23 -11.66 7.56
CA SER A 123 2.17 -10.38 8.24
C SER A 123 1.08 -10.41 9.30
N THR A 124 1.21 -9.58 10.32
CA THR A 124 0.13 -9.35 11.28
C THR A 124 -0.99 -8.52 10.67
N TYR A 125 -2.14 -8.48 11.36
CA TYR A 125 -3.31 -7.66 11.03
C TYR A 125 -3.82 -7.03 12.32
N ASP A 126 -3.46 -5.78 12.57
CA ASP A 126 -3.93 -5.01 13.72
C ASP A 126 -4.70 -3.78 13.23
N ARG A 127 -5.86 -3.52 13.83
CA ARG A 127 -6.71 -2.37 13.52
C ARG A 127 -6.76 -1.34 14.65
N ASP A 128 -6.26 -1.72 15.82
CA ASP A 128 -6.32 -0.92 17.02
C ASP A 128 -5.04 -0.10 17.20
N ASP A 129 -3.88 -0.70 16.90
CA ASP A 129 -2.61 0.01 16.86
C ASP A 129 -2.29 0.47 15.43
N LEU A 130 -2.34 1.77 15.22
CA LEU A 130 -2.01 2.43 13.94
C LEU A 130 -0.66 3.16 14.00
N SER A 131 0.18 2.86 14.97
CA SER A 131 1.58 3.30 14.97
C SER A 131 2.37 2.56 13.88
N GLN A 132 3.43 3.19 13.40
CA GLN A 132 4.38 2.55 12.47
C GLN A 132 5.53 1.86 13.20
N GLN A 133 5.41 1.67 14.52
CA GLN A 133 6.42 1.02 15.34
C GLN A 133 6.10 -0.48 15.46
N PRO A 134 7.10 -1.36 15.27
CA PRO A 134 6.93 -2.78 15.54
C PRO A 134 6.64 -3.03 17.04
N THR A 135 5.96 -4.13 17.34
CA THR A 135 5.56 -4.49 18.70
C THR A 135 6.08 -5.88 19.10
N GLU A 136 6.35 -6.09 20.39
CA GLU A 136 6.71 -7.44 20.88
C GLU A 136 5.59 -8.45 20.62
N LYS A 137 4.33 -8.06 20.79
CA LYS A 137 3.18 -8.91 20.43
C LYS A 137 3.18 -9.31 18.95
N GLY A 138 3.47 -8.36 18.06
CA GLY A 138 3.56 -8.65 16.62
C GLY A 138 4.71 -9.61 16.30
N LYS A 139 5.84 -9.44 16.98
CA LYS A 139 6.99 -10.33 16.88
C LYS A 139 6.65 -11.75 17.34
N GLU A 140 6.03 -11.90 18.51
CA GLU A 140 5.58 -13.19 19.04
C GLU A 140 4.67 -13.91 18.06
N ILE A 141 3.63 -13.25 17.55
CA ILE A 141 2.70 -13.81 16.55
C ILE A 141 3.46 -14.28 15.30
N LEU A 142 4.37 -13.45 14.77
CA LEU A 142 5.12 -13.81 13.56
C LEU A 142 6.10 -14.96 13.79
N THR A 143 6.69 -15.06 14.98
CA THR A 143 7.57 -16.14 15.39
C THR A 143 6.80 -17.46 15.49
N GLU A 144 5.66 -17.47 16.17
CA GLU A 144 4.79 -18.65 16.26
C GLU A 144 4.37 -19.14 14.86
N LEU A 145 3.93 -18.23 14.00
CA LEU A 145 3.53 -18.57 12.64
C LEU A 145 4.70 -19.02 11.75
N LEU A 146 5.91 -18.53 12.00
CA LEU A 146 7.12 -18.99 11.31
C LEU A 146 7.46 -20.43 11.72
N GLU A 147 7.38 -20.74 13.01
CA GLU A 147 7.66 -22.07 13.55
C GLU A 147 6.64 -23.14 13.09
N GLU A 148 5.45 -22.73 12.66
CA GLU A 148 4.50 -23.65 12.02
C GLU A 148 4.96 -24.10 10.63
N ILE A 149 5.74 -23.29 9.90
CA ILE A 149 6.11 -23.55 8.50
C ILE A 149 7.59 -23.91 8.33
N TYR A 150 8.47 -23.38 9.17
CA TYR A 150 9.92 -23.56 9.07
C TYR A 150 10.43 -24.53 10.15
N ASP A 151 11.36 -25.40 9.75
CA ASP A 151 12.01 -26.38 10.63
C ASP A 151 13.53 -26.16 10.66
N GLY A 152 13.99 -25.27 11.50
CA GLY A 152 15.40 -24.97 11.70
C GLY A 152 15.60 -23.74 12.56
N ASP A 153 16.85 -23.45 12.92
CA ASP A 153 17.20 -22.25 13.66
C ASP A 153 17.22 -21.03 12.75
N TYR A 154 16.92 -19.88 13.31
CA TYR A 154 16.93 -18.59 12.60
C TYR A 154 17.34 -17.44 13.53
N GLU A 155 17.81 -16.38 12.92
CA GLU A 155 18.14 -15.10 13.55
C GLU A 155 17.22 -14.03 13.00
N ILE A 156 16.60 -13.22 13.87
CA ILE A 156 15.81 -12.06 13.44
C ILE A 156 16.78 -10.91 13.17
N LEU A 157 16.84 -10.47 11.91
CA LEU A 157 17.71 -9.37 11.48
C LEU A 157 17.03 -8.01 11.57
N GLU A 158 15.71 -7.96 11.29
CA GLU A 158 14.96 -6.71 11.23
C GLU A 158 13.48 -6.98 11.53
N HIS A 159 12.84 -6.02 12.18
CA HIS A 159 11.41 -6.02 12.46
C HIS A 159 10.82 -4.68 12.04
N THR A 160 9.90 -4.70 11.10
CA THR A 160 9.30 -3.50 10.52
C THR A 160 7.79 -3.54 10.61
N ALA A 161 7.17 -2.35 10.59
CA ALA A 161 5.72 -2.20 10.60
C ALA A 161 5.28 -1.15 9.58
N GLY A 162 4.08 -1.33 9.03
CA GLY A 162 3.48 -0.38 8.12
C GLY A 162 1.95 -0.43 8.17
N ILE A 163 1.31 0.68 7.80
CA ILE A 163 -0.15 0.79 7.81
C ILE A 163 -0.67 0.68 6.37
N ARG A 164 -1.53 -0.31 6.14
CA ARG A 164 -2.20 -0.51 4.86
C ARG A 164 -3.44 0.39 4.78
N PRO A 165 -3.59 1.18 3.73
CA PRO A 165 -4.80 1.95 3.48
C PRO A 165 -5.89 1.03 2.93
N THR A 166 -6.70 0.47 3.81
CA THR A 166 -7.78 -0.43 3.43
C THR A 166 -9.10 0.34 3.39
N VAL A 167 -9.90 0.15 2.38
CA VAL A 167 -11.25 0.74 2.28
C VAL A 167 -12.26 -0.23 2.89
N ILE A 168 -13.32 0.30 3.47
CA ILE A 168 -14.38 -0.50 4.13
C ILE A 168 -14.96 -1.58 3.20
N ASP A 169 -15.11 -1.29 1.92
CA ASP A 169 -15.61 -2.20 0.89
C ASP A 169 -14.49 -2.99 0.17
N ARG A 170 -13.22 -2.81 0.57
CA ARG A 170 -12.03 -3.44 0.01
C ARG A 170 -11.80 -3.17 -1.48
N ARG A 171 -12.29 -2.04 -2.00
CA ARG A 171 -12.14 -1.61 -3.39
C ARG A 171 -11.27 -0.37 -3.48
N PRO A 172 -10.52 -0.17 -4.58
CA PRO A 172 -9.70 1.03 -4.79
C PRO A 172 -10.53 2.32 -4.77
N LEU A 173 -9.84 3.43 -4.58
CA LEU A 173 -10.40 4.78 -4.58
C LEU A 173 -9.79 5.57 -5.74
N LEU A 174 -10.56 5.81 -6.79
CA LEU A 174 -10.17 6.59 -7.96
C LEU A 174 -11.24 7.65 -8.27
N GLY A 175 -10.81 8.78 -8.76
CA GLY A 175 -11.70 9.83 -9.25
C GLY A 175 -11.31 11.22 -8.78
N HIS A 176 -12.14 12.21 -9.12
CA HIS A 176 -11.94 13.59 -8.68
C HIS A 176 -12.83 13.93 -7.48
N HIS A 177 -12.41 14.91 -6.72
CA HIS A 177 -13.21 15.46 -5.61
C HIS A 177 -14.54 16.07 -6.15
N PRO A 178 -15.69 15.89 -5.49
CA PRO A 178 -16.97 16.40 -5.97
C PRO A 178 -16.99 17.90 -6.25
N ASN A 179 -16.35 18.70 -5.40
CA ASN A 179 -16.31 20.17 -5.51
C ASN A 179 -15.03 20.71 -6.15
N HIS A 180 -14.02 19.88 -6.42
CA HIS A 180 -12.72 20.28 -7.00
C HIS A 180 -12.35 19.32 -8.13
N LYS A 181 -12.77 19.66 -9.34
CA LYS A 181 -12.61 18.79 -10.53
C LYS A 181 -11.14 18.51 -10.89
N ASN A 182 -10.22 19.35 -10.41
CA ASN A 182 -8.77 19.23 -10.66
C ASN A 182 -8.04 18.47 -9.55
N ALA A 183 -8.74 18.09 -8.48
CA ALA A 183 -8.19 17.28 -7.39
C ALA A 183 -8.62 15.82 -7.54
N PHE A 184 -7.67 14.95 -7.77
CA PHE A 184 -7.87 13.52 -7.98
C PHE A 184 -7.27 12.68 -6.85
N ILE A 185 -7.73 11.46 -6.74
CA ILE A 185 -7.23 10.48 -5.79
C ILE A 185 -6.93 9.15 -6.50
N LEU A 186 -5.83 8.52 -6.08
CA LEU A 186 -5.46 7.14 -6.38
C LEU A 186 -5.01 6.47 -5.09
N ASN A 187 -5.89 5.71 -4.44
CA ASN A 187 -5.64 5.18 -3.10
C ASN A 187 -6.44 3.90 -2.83
N GLY A 188 -6.40 3.41 -1.59
CA GLY A 188 -7.30 2.38 -1.08
C GLY A 188 -7.05 0.96 -1.58
N MET A 189 -5.87 0.65 -2.09
CA MET A 189 -5.55 -0.68 -2.68
C MET A 189 -5.25 -1.75 -1.62
N GLY A 190 -5.11 -1.38 -0.35
CA GLY A 190 -4.91 -2.29 0.78
C GLY A 190 -3.70 -3.20 0.59
N THR A 191 -3.92 -4.52 0.75
CA THR A 191 -2.86 -5.53 0.61
C THR A 191 -2.50 -5.90 -0.83
N ARG A 192 -3.22 -5.38 -1.82
CA ARG A 192 -3.08 -5.73 -3.24
C ARG A 192 -2.51 -4.59 -4.08
N GLY A 193 -1.88 -3.60 -3.45
CA GLY A 193 -1.36 -2.41 -4.12
C GLY A 193 -0.46 -2.73 -5.31
N THR A 194 0.52 -3.60 -5.14
CA THR A 194 1.46 -3.99 -6.21
C THR A 194 0.76 -4.61 -7.43
N LEU A 195 -0.31 -5.39 -7.20
CA LEU A 195 -1.07 -6.02 -8.28
C LEU A 195 -2.01 -5.03 -8.97
N LEU A 196 -2.67 -4.16 -8.21
CA LEU A 196 -3.73 -3.31 -8.72
C LEU A 196 -3.21 -1.97 -9.27
N ALA A 197 -2.12 -1.43 -8.74
CA ALA A 197 -1.66 -0.09 -9.05
C ALA A 197 -1.48 0.16 -10.56
N PRO A 198 -0.88 -0.72 -11.37
CA PRO A 198 -0.72 -0.47 -12.80
C PRO A 198 -2.06 -0.22 -13.50
N GLN A 199 -3.02 -1.11 -13.32
CA GLN A 199 -4.35 -0.98 -13.95
C GLN A 199 -5.15 0.21 -13.40
N MET A 200 -5.07 0.48 -12.09
CA MET A 200 -5.76 1.62 -11.48
C MET A 200 -5.17 2.95 -11.96
N THR A 201 -3.87 3.00 -12.19
CA THR A 201 -3.22 4.18 -12.77
C THR A 201 -3.67 4.42 -14.20
N GLU A 202 -3.77 3.38 -15.02
CA GLU A 202 -4.28 3.44 -16.38
C GLU A 202 -5.73 3.95 -16.39
N PHE A 203 -6.60 3.40 -15.56
CA PHE A 203 -8.00 3.85 -15.46
C PHE A 203 -8.11 5.32 -15.03
N LEU A 204 -7.29 5.78 -14.09
CA LEU A 204 -7.31 7.17 -13.69
C LEU A 204 -6.76 8.08 -14.79
N PHE A 205 -5.70 7.67 -15.49
CA PHE A 205 -5.15 8.39 -16.63
C PHE A 205 -6.18 8.56 -17.75
N ASP A 206 -6.85 7.49 -18.14
CA ASP A 206 -7.90 7.51 -19.14
C ASP A 206 -9.09 8.38 -18.75
N PHE A 207 -9.43 8.40 -17.49
CA PHE A 207 -10.46 9.29 -16.97
C PHE A 207 -10.06 10.76 -17.09
N ILE A 208 -8.81 11.11 -16.74
CA ILE A 208 -8.30 12.48 -16.76
C ILE A 208 -8.11 12.99 -18.19
N GLU A 209 -7.48 12.18 -19.05
CA GLU A 209 -7.04 12.64 -20.38
C GLU A 209 -8.05 12.35 -21.50
N ASN A 210 -8.79 11.23 -21.38
CA ASN A 210 -9.66 10.74 -22.44
C ASN A 210 -11.15 10.81 -22.08
N GLY A 211 -11.50 11.20 -20.83
CA GLY A 211 -12.88 11.26 -20.36
C GLY A 211 -13.56 9.89 -20.24
N ILE A 212 -12.77 8.80 -20.17
CA ILE A 212 -13.31 7.44 -20.02
C ILE A 212 -13.72 7.24 -18.56
N GLU A 213 -14.98 6.90 -18.34
CA GLU A 213 -15.54 6.74 -17.00
C GLU A 213 -14.88 5.61 -16.22
N ILE A 214 -14.54 5.90 -14.96
CA ILE A 214 -14.02 4.92 -14.01
C ILE A 214 -15.16 3.95 -13.64
N THR A 215 -14.84 2.66 -13.56
CA THR A 215 -15.81 1.63 -13.14
C THR A 215 -16.44 2.00 -11.79
N LYS A 216 -17.73 1.73 -11.63
CA LYS A 216 -18.48 2.05 -10.42
C LYS A 216 -17.81 1.54 -9.14
N GLU A 217 -17.16 0.39 -9.23
CA GLU A 217 -16.48 -0.26 -8.13
C GLU A 217 -15.25 0.48 -7.64
N ALA A 218 -14.55 1.20 -8.52
CA ALA A 218 -13.33 1.94 -8.17
C ALA A 218 -13.61 3.43 -7.97
N ASN A 219 -14.68 3.97 -8.55
CA ASN A 219 -15.01 5.39 -8.51
C ASN A 219 -15.41 5.82 -7.10
N ILE A 220 -14.77 6.90 -6.58
CA ILE A 220 -15.06 7.45 -5.25
C ILE A 220 -16.46 8.02 -5.11
N ARG A 221 -17.16 8.34 -6.21
CA ARG A 221 -18.55 8.82 -6.18
C ARG A 221 -19.51 7.89 -5.46
N ARG A 222 -19.17 6.62 -5.30
CA ARG A 222 -19.95 5.69 -4.47
C ARG A 222 -20.02 6.08 -3.00
N PHE A 223 -19.20 7.06 -2.58
CA PHE A 223 -19.15 7.60 -1.23
C PHE A 223 -19.65 9.06 -1.13
N ASP A 224 -20.17 9.65 -2.20
CA ASP A 224 -20.73 11.01 -2.18
C ASP A 224 -21.77 11.23 -1.06
N PRO A 225 -22.65 10.26 -0.73
CA PRO A 225 -23.58 10.40 0.40
C PRO A 225 -22.92 10.62 1.77
N ILE A 226 -21.68 10.15 1.94
CA ILE A 226 -20.93 10.38 3.19
C ILE A 226 -20.50 11.84 3.29
N LEU A 227 -20.01 12.42 2.20
CA LEU A 227 -19.62 13.81 2.13
C LEU A 227 -20.82 14.75 2.36
N GLU A 228 -21.94 14.48 1.70
CA GLU A 228 -23.17 15.26 1.84
C GLU A 228 -23.67 15.27 3.30
N ASN A 229 -23.62 14.14 3.99
CA ASN A 229 -23.99 14.06 5.40
C ASN A 229 -23.05 14.85 6.31
N GLN A 230 -21.75 14.93 6.02
CA GLN A 230 -20.79 15.73 6.80
C GLN A 230 -21.03 17.22 6.64
N ILE A 231 -21.33 17.68 5.41
CA ILE A 231 -21.64 19.11 5.12
C ILE A 231 -22.93 19.55 5.82
N ASN A 232 -23.93 18.70 5.89
CA ASN A 232 -25.23 19.02 6.50
C ASN A 232 -25.20 19.04 8.03
N HIS A 233 -24.13 18.57 8.68
CA HIS A 233 -23.97 18.47 10.14
C HIS A 233 -22.83 19.34 10.68
N SER A 234 -22.13 20.08 9.83
CA SER A 234 -21.08 21.07 10.16
C SER A 234 -21.62 22.50 10.09
#